data_0c0994b521a39d70dbc313c4be82a3b1
#
_entry.id   0c0994b521a39d70dbc313c4be82a3b1
#
_cell.length_a   1.000
_cell.length_b   1.000
_cell.length_c   1.000
_cell.angle_alpha   90.00
_cell.angle_beta   90.00
_cell.angle_gamma   90.00
#
_symmetry.space_group_name_H-M   'P 1'
#
loop_
_entity.id
_entity.type
_entity.pdbx_description
1 polymer ?
#
loop_
_entity_poly.entity_id
_entity_poly.type
_entity_poly.pdbx_seq_one_letter_code
_entity_poly.pdbx_strand_id
1 'polypeptide(L)'
;MNTDDVTNTTFDDFINQIENPNTRKKYDKVKDFLYGLPLDLSVDEYINVLNEYTLSLKGRYTTINSVKTILSMIRRYAIYTNNYNLIEALSSPELDYKTVRKELRSTDKLPFISYSQFKQFLLDINNSDELNVLYTTTLFSAIYEGIYSENGKVLLNLRVSDITCDNGIDYVAKLNDGENVYDFVISKSLAENLINLGHEEMFEGRKRYYYATKAEGLYPDSCFKVIPRADGKSIEDSVLDFIWRTIRKTTDKYMSYQINTKKTKNIFISGLMHRLAIKFKKKELDFIKYFEYPDFERSEAKDVIGEELKRCNFNIEIPNLRNLVRGYCYLFVEPDMVESNTEE
;
A
#
# COMPACT_ATOMS: atom_id res chain seq x y z
N MET A 1 17.92 12.86 -46.94
CA MET A 1 17.51 13.24 -45.57
C MET A 1 17.19 11.93 -44.86
N ASN A 2 17.93 11.60 -43.82
CA ASN A 2 17.66 10.34 -43.08
C ASN A 2 16.31 10.46 -42.40
N THR A 3 15.49 9.40 -42.46
CA THR A 3 14.19 9.30 -41.78
C THR A 3 14.30 9.53 -40.28
N ASP A 4 15.46 9.25 -39.68
CA ASP A 4 15.76 9.46 -38.26
C ASP A 4 15.82 10.94 -37.84
N ASP A 5 16.28 11.84 -38.73
CA ASP A 5 16.38 13.28 -38.44
C ASP A 5 15.01 13.97 -38.39
N VAL A 6 14.05 13.51 -39.20
CA VAL A 6 12.69 14.10 -39.25
C VAL A 6 11.88 13.74 -37.99
N THR A 7 12.02 12.50 -37.50
CA THR A 7 11.30 12.05 -36.30
C THR A 7 11.83 12.76 -35.04
N ASN A 8 13.12 12.96 -34.93
CA ASN A 8 13.73 13.64 -33.80
C ASN A 8 13.27 15.11 -33.69
N THR A 9 13.24 15.83 -34.82
CA THR A 9 12.78 17.21 -34.86
C THR A 9 11.30 17.31 -34.41
N THR A 10 10.45 16.42 -34.87
CA THR A 10 9.01 16.41 -34.53
C THR A 10 8.76 16.18 -33.05
N PHE A 11 9.54 15.30 -32.39
CA PHE A 11 9.36 15.05 -30.96
C PHE A 11 9.85 16.25 -30.11
N ASP A 12 10.97 16.86 -30.46
CA ASP A 12 11.48 18.02 -29.74
C ASP A 12 10.54 19.24 -29.90
N ASP A 13 9.94 19.42 -31.08
CA ASP A 13 8.91 20.44 -31.32
C ASP A 13 7.68 20.21 -30.47
N PHE A 14 7.24 18.97 -30.36
CA PHE A 14 6.13 18.57 -29.46
C PHE A 14 6.45 18.89 -28.00
N ILE A 15 7.63 18.51 -27.52
CA ILE A 15 8.05 18.75 -26.14
C ILE A 15 8.14 20.22 -25.82
N ASN A 16 8.59 21.04 -26.75
CA ASN A 16 8.71 22.47 -26.56
C ASN A 16 7.36 23.18 -26.42
N GLN A 17 6.28 22.61 -26.93
CA GLN A 17 4.92 23.13 -26.75
C GLN A 17 4.32 22.83 -25.35
N ILE A 18 4.94 21.94 -24.54
CA ILE A 18 4.48 21.64 -23.23
C ILE A 18 4.98 22.69 -22.24
N GLU A 19 4.09 23.55 -21.76
CA GLU A 19 4.44 24.65 -20.86
C GLU A 19 4.92 24.15 -19.48
N ASN A 20 4.26 23.12 -18.92
CA ASN A 20 4.55 22.62 -17.58
C ASN A 20 5.84 21.79 -17.55
N PRO A 21 6.91 22.24 -16.82
CA PRO A 21 8.20 21.54 -16.76
C PRO A 21 8.10 20.12 -16.19
N ASN A 22 7.20 19.90 -15.20
CA ASN A 22 7.01 18.59 -14.59
C ASN A 22 6.33 17.61 -15.56
N THR A 23 5.45 18.12 -16.43
CA THR A 23 4.84 17.31 -17.49
C THR A 23 5.89 16.99 -18.56
N ARG A 24 6.68 17.97 -18.98
CA ARG A 24 7.79 17.81 -19.94
C ARG A 24 8.75 16.70 -19.49
N LYS A 25 9.22 16.75 -18.24
CA LYS A 25 10.10 15.71 -17.64
C LYS A 25 9.50 14.31 -17.65
N LYS A 26 8.18 14.17 -17.62
CA LYS A 26 7.55 12.82 -17.70
C LYS A 26 7.77 12.16 -19.07
N TYR A 27 7.91 12.94 -20.13
CA TYR A 27 8.14 12.42 -21.48
C TYR A 27 9.54 11.82 -21.68
N ASP A 28 10.51 12.11 -20.80
CA ASP A 28 11.82 11.45 -20.81
C ASP A 28 11.67 9.92 -20.73
N LYS A 29 10.56 9.44 -20.15
CA LYS A 29 10.28 8.00 -20.01
C LYS A 29 9.89 7.31 -21.32
N VAL A 30 9.41 8.05 -22.30
CA VAL A 30 8.94 7.53 -23.59
C VAL A 30 9.76 8.08 -24.75
N LYS A 31 10.76 8.91 -24.45
CA LYS A 31 11.58 9.62 -25.43
C LYS A 31 12.21 8.65 -26.44
N ASP A 32 12.97 7.68 -25.96
CA ASP A 32 13.69 6.72 -26.82
C ASP A 32 12.74 5.92 -27.70
N PHE A 33 11.57 5.56 -27.18
CA PHE A 33 10.54 4.87 -27.94
C PHE A 33 9.96 5.73 -29.04
N LEU A 34 9.62 7.01 -28.74
CA LEU A 34 9.00 7.92 -29.70
C LEU A 34 9.98 8.38 -30.78
N TYR A 35 11.26 8.49 -30.46
CA TYR A 35 12.29 8.76 -31.46
C TYR A 35 12.48 7.61 -32.47
N GLY A 36 12.38 6.37 -31.99
CA GLY A 36 12.53 5.18 -32.84
C GLY A 36 11.23 4.73 -33.51
N LEU A 37 10.10 5.41 -33.26
CA LEU A 37 8.79 4.98 -33.75
C LEU A 37 8.57 5.51 -35.19
N PRO A 38 8.47 4.62 -36.20
CA PRO A 38 8.12 5.03 -37.55
C PRO A 38 6.72 5.66 -37.58
N LEU A 39 6.52 6.69 -38.43
CA LEU A 39 5.24 7.41 -38.51
C LEU A 39 4.28 6.87 -39.57
N ASP A 40 4.70 5.92 -40.37
CA ASP A 40 4.00 5.40 -41.56
C ASP A 40 3.55 3.93 -41.44
N LEU A 41 3.55 3.38 -40.21
CA LEU A 41 3.10 2.01 -39.96
C LEU A 41 1.58 1.87 -40.11
N SER A 42 1.13 0.67 -40.49
CA SER A 42 -0.27 0.27 -40.44
C SER A 42 -0.76 0.12 -38.98
N VAL A 43 -2.07 0.02 -38.77
CA VAL A 43 -2.67 -0.16 -37.43
C VAL A 43 -2.15 -1.43 -36.78
N ASP A 44 -2.08 -2.54 -37.51
CA ASP A 44 -1.63 -3.84 -36.99
C ASP A 44 -0.15 -3.83 -36.61
N GLU A 45 0.68 -3.17 -37.40
CA GLU A 45 2.09 -2.99 -37.09
C GLU A 45 2.28 -2.14 -35.83
N TYR A 46 1.50 -1.05 -35.66
CA TYR A 46 1.52 -0.28 -34.40
C TYR A 46 1.04 -1.09 -33.21
N ILE A 47 0.02 -1.93 -33.34
CA ILE A 47 -0.44 -2.82 -32.26
C ILE A 47 0.70 -3.74 -31.83
N ASN A 48 1.43 -4.36 -32.77
CA ASN A 48 2.57 -5.22 -32.48
C ASN A 48 3.69 -4.45 -31.76
N VAL A 49 4.11 -3.30 -32.30
CA VAL A 49 5.14 -2.45 -31.70
C VAL A 49 4.75 -1.98 -30.28
N LEU A 50 3.49 -1.59 -30.08
CA LEU A 50 2.97 -1.16 -28.79
C LEU A 50 2.90 -2.33 -27.79
N ASN A 51 2.54 -3.55 -28.21
CA ASN A 51 2.55 -4.74 -27.39
C ASN A 51 3.97 -5.09 -26.95
N GLU A 52 4.93 -5.12 -27.86
CA GLU A 52 6.35 -5.35 -27.54
C GLU A 52 6.89 -4.27 -26.59
N TYR A 53 6.58 -3.01 -26.87
CA TYR A 53 7.02 -1.91 -25.99
C TYR A 53 6.41 -2.03 -24.58
N THR A 54 5.11 -2.30 -24.45
CA THR A 54 4.47 -2.46 -23.15
C THR A 54 5.05 -3.65 -22.38
N LEU A 55 5.41 -4.74 -23.05
CA LEU A 55 6.12 -5.87 -22.44
C LEU A 55 7.55 -5.49 -22.01
N SER A 56 8.25 -4.67 -22.78
CA SER A 56 9.59 -4.19 -22.43
C SER A 56 9.61 -3.29 -21.18
N LEU A 57 8.48 -2.70 -20.81
CA LEU A 57 8.32 -1.91 -19.58
C LEU A 57 8.27 -2.76 -18.31
N LYS A 58 8.21 -4.09 -18.46
CA LYS A 58 8.31 -5.05 -17.38
C LYS A 58 9.59 -4.82 -16.56
N GLY A 59 9.46 -4.78 -15.24
CA GLY A 59 10.58 -4.50 -14.34
C GLY A 59 10.96 -3.00 -14.20
N ARG A 60 10.51 -2.13 -15.10
CA ARG A 60 10.68 -0.67 -14.94
C ARG A 60 9.47 0.00 -14.28
N TYR A 61 8.28 -0.55 -14.50
CA TYR A 61 7.01 -0.01 -14.00
C TYR A 61 6.19 -1.12 -13.33
N THR A 62 5.83 -0.88 -12.10
CA THR A 62 5.22 -1.86 -11.19
C THR A 62 3.70 -1.85 -11.20
N THR A 63 3.06 -0.98 -11.97
CA THR A 63 1.60 -0.91 -11.99
C THR A 63 1.04 -0.69 -13.39
N ILE A 64 -0.12 -1.28 -13.66
CA ILE A 64 -0.86 -1.06 -14.90
C ILE A 64 -1.19 0.43 -15.13
N ASN A 65 -1.36 1.22 -14.05
CA ASN A 65 -1.59 2.66 -14.15
C ASN A 65 -0.36 3.40 -14.70
N SER A 66 0.85 2.93 -14.38
CA SER A 66 2.08 3.46 -14.97
C SER A 66 2.14 3.20 -16.47
N VAL A 67 1.76 1.99 -16.91
CA VAL A 67 1.69 1.65 -18.34
C VAL A 67 0.62 2.47 -19.04
N LYS A 68 -0.59 2.60 -18.47
CA LYS A 68 -1.64 3.47 -19.01
C LYS A 68 -1.20 4.93 -19.13
N THR A 69 -0.42 5.42 -18.17
CA THR A 69 0.13 6.79 -18.24
C THR A 69 1.09 6.94 -19.43
N ILE A 70 1.94 5.96 -19.66
CA ILE A 70 2.87 5.93 -20.80
C ILE A 70 2.11 5.91 -22.11
N LEU A 71 1.11 5.02 -22.25
CA LEU A 71 0.29 4.96 -23.46
C LEU A 71 -0.53 6.25 -23.69
N SER A 72 -0.96 6.92 -22.61
CA SER A 72 -1.57 8.25 -22.72
C SER A 72 -0.60 9.32 -23.23
N MET A 73 0.68 9.24 -22.89
CA MET A 73 1.71 10.14 -23.44
C MET A 73 1.92 9.86 -24.92
N ILE A 74 2.03 8.60 -25.32
CA ILE A 74 2.15 8.20 -26.74
C ILE A 74 0.92 8.69 -27.52
N ARG A 75 -0.28 8.57 -26.96
CA ARG A 75 -1.51 9.07 -27.60
C ARG A 75 -1.48 10.58 -27.83
N ARG A 76 -0.98 11.37 -26.88
CA ARG A 76 -0.84 12.82 -27.07
C ARG A 76 0.12 13.17 -28.18
N TYR A 77 1.24 12.45 -28.26
CA TYR A 77 2.18 12.60 -29.36
C TYR A 77 1.55 12.20 -30.71
N ALA A 78 0.80 11.09 -30.77
CA ALA A 78 0.09 10.66 -31.96
C ALA A 78 -0.94 11.70 -32.44
N ILE A 79 -1.65 12.35 -31.53
CA ILE A 79 -2.56 13.46 -31.84
C ILE A 79 -1.79 14.66 -32.41
N TYR A 80 -0.66 15.02 -31.81
CA TYR A 80 0.18 16.12 -32.28
C TYR A 80 0.72 15.91 -33.69
N THR A 81 1.12 14.68 -34.01
CA THR A 81 1.64 14.29 -35.31
C THR A 81 0.57 13.98 -36.35
N ASN A 82 -0.73 14.03 -35.97
CA ASN A 82 -1.86 13.59 -36.80
C ASN A 82 -1.74 12.15 -37.27
N ASN A 83 -1.10 11.27 -36.46
CA ASN A 83 -0.93 9.87 -36.79
C ASN A 83 -2.17 9.07 -36.42
N TYR A 84 -3.14 8.99 -37.35
CA TYR A 84 -4.42 8.34 -37.15
C TYR A 84 -4.29 6.83 -36.92
N ASN A 85 -3.36 6.16 -37.61
CA ASN A 85 -3.14 4.71 -37.44
C ASN A 85 -2.65 4.40 -36.02
N LEU A 86 -1.75 5.21 -35.48
CA LEU A 86 -1.29 5.07 -34.10
C LEU A 86 -2.39 5.36 -33.08
N ILE A 87 -3.26 6.34 -33.33
CA ILE A 87 -4.40 6.66 -32.47
C ILE A 87 -5.39 5.48 -32.46
N GLU A 88 -5.65 4.87 -33.61
CA GLU A 88 -6.52 3.71 -33.77
C GLU A 88 -5.94 2.49 -33.05
N ALA A 89 -4.65 2.18 -33.26
CA ALA A 89 -3.92 1.11 -32.57
C ALA A 89 -4.00 1.25 -31.04
N LEU A 90 -3.82 2.48 -30.52
CA LEU A 90 -3.94 2.76 -29.06
C LEU A 90 -5.37 2.61 -28.52
N SER A 91 -6.35 2.51 -29.37
CA SER A 91 -7.76 2.30 -29.02
C SER A 91 -8.23 0.87 -29.29
N SER A 92 -7.40 0.05 -29.95
CA SER A 92 -7.72 -1.31 -30.33
C SER A 92 -7.89 -2.21 -29.09
N PRO A 93 -8.91 -3.10 -29.08
CA PRO A 93 -9.04 -4.15 -28.09
C PRO A 93 -7.92 -5.21 -28.16
N GLU A 94 -7.19 -5.27 -29.29
CA GLU A 94 -6.05 -6.16 -29.51
C GLU A 94 -4.78 -5.70 -28.83
N LEU A 95 -4.73 -4.45 -28.37
CA LEU A 95 -3.67 -3.99 -27.47
C LEU A 95 -3.83 -4.73 -26.14
N ASP A 96 -3.02 -5.78 -25.94
CA ASP A 96 -3.23 -6.80 -24.92
C ASP A 96 -2.86 -6.36 -23.50
N TYR A 97 -3.67 -5.44 -22.98
CA TYR A 97 -3.56 -5.05 -21.56
C TYR A 97 -3.77 -6.20 -20.58
N LYS A 98 -4.44 -7.29 -20.97
CA LYS A 98 -4.72 -8.41 -20.05
C LYS A 98 -3.46 -9.24 -19.84
N THR A 99 -2.74 -9.53 -20.91
CA THR A 99 -1.45 -10.26 -20.84
C THR A 99 -0.41 -9.40 -20.17
N VAL A 100 -0.24 -8.13 -20.56
CA VAL A 100 0.67 -7.19 -19.88
C VAL A 100 0.33 -7.10 -18.40
N ARG A 101 -0.94 -6.99 -18.03
CA ARG A 101 -1.40 -6.97 -16.64
C ARG A 101 -1.08 -8.28 -15.91
N LYS A 102 -1.25 -9.42 -16.53
CA LYS A 102 -0.94 -10.74 -15.96
C LYS A 102 0.57 -10.91 -15.78
N GLU A 103 1.36 -10.52 -16.76
CA GLU A 103 2.81 -10.63 -16.71
C GLU A 103 3.47 -9.61 -15.76
N LEU A 104 2.99 -8.36 -15.72
CA LEU A 104 3.43 -7.40 -14.73
C LEU A 104 3.16 -7.90 -13.31
N ARG A 105 2.07 -8.65 -13.08
CA ARG A 105 1.77 -9.25 -11.79
C ARG A 105 2.63 -10.45 -11.44
N SER A 106 3.08 -11.21 -12.42
CA SER A 106 3.88 -12.43 -12.18
C SER A 106 5.31 -12.16 -11.77
N THR A 107 5.82 -10.96 -11.98
CA THR A 107 7.23 -10.58 -11.72
C THR A 107 7.43 -9.50 -10.69
N ASP A 108 6.36 -8.78 -10.33
CA ASP A 108 6.45 -7.67 -9.39
C ASP A 108 6.14 -8.11 -7.97
N LYS A 109 6.89 -7.53 -7.04
CA LYS A 109 6.58 -7.60 -5.62
C LYS A 109 5.15 -7.14 -5.41
N LEU A 110 4.34 -7.99 -4.81
CA LEU A 110 2.95 -7.70 -4.54
C LEU A 110 2.83 -6.45 -3.65
N PRO A 111 1.90 -5.54 -3.91
CA PRO A 111 1.69 -4.36 -3.06
C PRO A 111 1.03 -4.71 -1.73
N PHE A 112 0.40 -5.89 -1.63
CA PHE A 112 -0.34 -6.37 -0.49
C PHE A 112 0.20 -7.71 -0.01
N ILE A 113 -0.05 -8.02 1.27
CA ILE A 113 0.36 -9.25 1.95
C ILE A 113 -0.87 -10.06 2.33
N SER A 114 -0.83 -11.38 2.12
CA SER A 114 -1.86 -12.28 2.63
C SER A 114 -1.73 -12.47 4.16
N TYR A 115 -2.73 -13.07 4.79
CA TYR A 115 -2.69 -13.31 6.23
C TYR A 115 -1.60 -14.33 6.62
N SER A 116 -1.46 -15.41 5.87
CA SER A 116 -0.40 -16.40 6.08
C SER A 116 0.99 -15.79 5.91
N GLN A 117 1.19 -14.96 4.88
CA GLN A 117 2.44 -14.23 4.68
C GLN A 117 2.70 -13.23 5.81
N PHE A 118 1.66 -12.57 6.32
CA PHE A 118 1.79 -11.66 7.46
C PHE A 118 2.18 -12.39 8.74
N LYS A 119 1.54 -13.54 9.03
CA LYS A 119 1.93 -14.41 10.15
C LYS A 119 3.39 -14.87 10.04
N GLN A 120 3.79 -15.34 8.86
CA GLN A 120 5.16 -15.76 8.64
C GLN A 120 6.16 -14.62 8.84
N PHE A 121 5.84 -13.43 8.36
CA PHE A 121 6.63 -12.22 8.58
C PHE A 121 6.81 -11.90 10.08
N LEU A 122 5.75 -12.01 10.88
CA LEU A 122 5.86 -11.81 12.34
C LEU A 122 6.70 -12.92 13.00
N LEU A 123 6.57 -14.17 12.54
CA LEU A 123 7.39 -15.29 13.02
C LEU A 123 8.88 -15.10 12.68
N ASP A 124 9.19 -14.63 11.47
CA ASP A 124 10.56 -14.34 11.05
C ASP A 124 11.20 -13.26 11.92
N ILE A 125 10.43 -12.23 12.32
CA ILE A 125 10.89 -11.22 13.26
C ILE A 125 11.10 -11.82 14.66
N ASN A 126 10.14 -12.59 15.16
CA ASN A 126 10.21 -13.22 16.48
C ASN A 126 11.39 -14.17 16.63
N ASN A 127 11.76 -14.87 15.57
CA ASN A 127 12.88 -15.81 15.55
C ASN A 127 14.23 -15.14 15.20
N SER A 128 14.24 -13.83 15.04
CA SER A 128 15.46 -13.09 14.69
C SER A 128 16.22 -12.62 15.93
N ASP A 129 17.52 -12.40 15.77
CA ASP A 129 18.35 -11.72 16.78
C ASP A 129 18.13 -10.20 16.81
N GLU A 130 17.00 -9.72 16.30
CA GLU A 130 16.68 -8.30 16.29
C GLU A 130 16.38 -7.81 17.71
N LEU A 131 16.94 -6.66 18.00
CA LEU A 131 16.61 -5.94 19.21
C LEU A 131 15.22 -5.30 19.06
N ASN A 132 14.42 -5.34 20.13
CA ASN A 132 13.05 -4.80 20.14
C ASN A 132 12.03 -5.60 19.28
N VAL A 133 12.11 -6.89 19.34
CA VAL A 133 11.16 -7.78 18.67
C VAL A 133 9.71 -7.43 19.08
N LEU A 134 9.45 -7.27 20.39
CA LEU A 134 8.13 -6.89 20.90
C LEU A 134 7.63 -5.59 20.28
N TYR A 135 8.47 -4.54 20.27
CA TYR A 135 8.11 -3.25 19.67
C TYR A 135 7.74 -3.41 18.19
N THR A 136 8.59 -4.12 17.45
CA THR A 136 8.41 -4.27 16.00
C THR A 136 7.17 -5.09 15.65
N THR A 137 6.98 -6.25 16.29
CA THR A 137 5.82 -7.12 16.02
C THR A 137 4.52 -6.47 16.45
N THR A 138 4.50 -5.78 17.60
CA THR A 138 3.33 -5.03 18.08
C THR A 138 2.97 -3.90 17.12
N LEU A 139 3.95 -3.15 16.62
CA LEU A 139 3.72 -2.07 15.65
C LEU A 139 3.06 -2.58 14.36
N PHE A 140 3.59 -3.67 13.79
CA PHE A 140 3.02 -4.25 12.57
C PHE A 140 1.64 -4.85 12.81
N SER A 141 1.43 -5.52 13.95
CA SER A 141 0.12 -6.08 14.32
C SER A 141 -0.92 -4.97 14.51
N ALA A 142 -0.56 -3.87 15.18
CA ALA A 142 -1.44 -2.72 15.36
C ALA A 142 -1.90 -2.15 14.01
N ILE A 143 -0.98 -1.93 13.08
CA ILE A 143 -1.29 -1.41 11.74
C ILE A 143 -2.17 -2.40 10.96
N TYR A 144 -1.85 -3.68 11.00
CA TYR A 144 -2.59 -4.73 10.30
C TYR A 144 -4.01 -4.88 10.85
N GLU A 145 -4.20 -4.82 12.17
CA GLU A 145 -5.52 -4.86 12.81
C GLU A 145 -6.35 -3.60 12.59
N GLY A 146 -5.75 -2.50 12.15
CA GLY A 146 -6.49 -1.30 11.76
C GLY A 146 -6.15 -0.04 12.56
N ILE A 147 -5.20 -0.08 13.50
CA ILE A 147 -4.70 1.12 14.20
C ILE A 147 -3.76 1.88 13.24
N TYR A 148 -4.36 2.76 12.45
CA TYR A 148 -3.65 3.47 11.39
C TYR A 148 -4.18 4.89 11.18
N SER A 149 -3.26 5.84 11.00
CA SER A 149 -3.53 7.16 10.41
C SER A 149 -2.38 7.55 9.48
N GLU A 150 -2.67 8.33 8.44
CA GLU A 150 -1.65 8.72 7.44
C GLU A 150 -0.52 9.54 8.06
N ASN A 151 -0.82 10.30 9.11
CA ASN A 151 0.15 11.12 9.86
C ASN A 151 0.80 10.36 11.04
N GLY A 152 0.40 9.13 11.34
CA GLY A 152 0.91 8.31 12.44
C GLY A 152 0.44 8.75 13.85
N LYS A 153 -0.38 9.78 13.99
CA LYS A 153 -0.81 10.32 15.29
C LYS A 153 -1.56 9.31 16.15
N VAL A 154 -2.34 8.41 15.54
CA VAL A 154 -3.03 7.34 16.28
C VAL A 154 -2.03 6.46 17.06
N LEU A 155 -0.92 6.09 16.44
CA LEU A 155 0.12 5.29 17.10
C LEU A 155 0.86 6.12 18.16
N LEU A 156 1.15 7.39 17.84
CA LEU A 156 1.81 8.31 18.77
C LEU A 156 1.02 8.53 20.05
N ASN A 157 -0.31 8.70 19.93
CA ASN A 157 -1.20 9.05 21.02
C ASN A 157 -1.69 7.86 21.84
N LEU A 158 -1.45 6.62 21.40
CA LEU A 158 -1.95 5.41 22.05
C LEU A 158 -1.23 5.13 23.38
N ARG A 159 -2.03 4.95 24.45
CA ARG A 159 -1.55 4.71 25.81
C ARG A 159 -2.14 3.43 26.38
N VAL A 160 -1.47 2.86 27.37
CA VAL A 160 -1.99 1.72 28.14
C VAL A 160 -3.33 2.05 28.79
N SER A 161 -3.45 3.27 29.36
CA SER A 161 -4.70 3.77 29.98
C SER A 161 -5.88 3.89 29.00
N ASP A 162 -5.62 3.90 27.71
CA ASP A 162 -6.66 3.92 26.68
C ASP A 162 -7.16 2.51 26.30
N ILE A 163 -6.57 1.46 26.84
CA ILE A 163 -6.93 0.07 26.57
C ILE A 163 -7.75 -0.48 27.74
N THR A 164 -9.00 -0.82 27.47
CA THR A 164 -9.95 -1.36 28.46
C THR A 164 -10.46 -2.74 28.06
N CYS A 165 -10.88 -3.51 29.05
CA CYS A 165 -11.52 -4.82 28.86
C CYS A 165 -12.66 -4.94 29.87
N ASP A 166 -13.88 -4.53 29.47
CA ASP A 166 -15.02 -4.44 30.39
C ASP A 166 -15.67 -5.80 30.71
N ASN A 167 -15.61 -6.75 29.77
CA ASN A 167 -16.28 -8.06 29.87
C ASN A 167 -15.32 -9.24 29.98
N GLY A 168 -14.02 -9.01 30.07
CA GLY A 168 -12.98 -10.05 30.09
C GLY A 168 -12.71 -10.74 28.74
N ILE A 169 -13.41 -10.34 27.67
CA ILE A 169 -13.34 -10.96 26.35
C ILE A 169 -12.88 -9.93 25.30
N ASP A 170 -13.58 -8.80 25.24
CA ASP A 170 -13.35 -7.79 24.22
C ASP A 170 -12.45 -6.67 24.76
N TYR A 171 -11.32 -6.47 24.11
CA TYR A 171 -10.43 -5.37 24.39
C TYR A 171 -10.77 -4.18 23.48
N VAL A 172 -10.93 -3.03 24.08
CA VAL A 172 -11.23 -1.78 23.38
C VAL A 172 -10.08 -0.80 23.60
N ALA A 173 -9.54 -0.29 22.50
CA ALA A 173 -8.58 0.81 22.52
C ALA A 173 -9.27 2.12 22.15
N LYS A 174 -9.13 3.12 22.98
CA LYS A 174 -9.60 4.49 22.70
C LYS A 174 -8.54 5.20 21.87
N LEU A 175 -8.79 5.33 20.57
CA LEU A 175 -7.84 5.88 19.61
C LEU A 175 -8.06 7.38 19.41
N ASN A 176 -6.94 8.11 19.28
CA ASN A 176 -6.93 9.55 19.02
C ASN A 176 -6.00 9.86 17.84
N ASP A 177 -6.58 10.32 16.71
CA ASP A 177 -5.83 10.68 15.49
C ASP A 177 -5.39 12.16 15.46
N GLY A 178 -5.69 12.90 16.53
CA GLY A 178 -5.43 14.33 16.66
C GLY A 178 -6.62 15.20 16.32
N GLU A 179 -7.64 14.68 15.62
CA GLU A 179 -8.90 15.36 15.27
C GLU A 179 -10.11 14.67 15.89
N ASN A 180 -10.08 13.34 15.92
CA ASN A 180 -11.17 12.49 16.40
C ASN A 180 -10.69 11.53 17.47
N VAL A 181 -11.61 11.22 18.39
CA VAL A 181 -11.45 10.16 19.39
C VAL A 181 -12.54 9.13 19.15
N TYR A 182 -12.15 7.86 19.04
CA TYR A 182 -13.08 6.76 18.75
C TYR A 182 -12.62 5.46 19.39
N ASP A 183 -13.59 4.59 19.70
CA ASP A 183 -13.33 3.28 20.27
C ASP A 183 -13.06 2.25 19.17
N PHE A 184 -12.07 1.42 19.39
CA PHE A 184 -11.62 0.42 18.43
C PHE A 184 -11.39 -0.93 19.11
N VAL A 185 -12.14 -1.95 18.70
CA VAL A 185 -11.97 -3.31 19.22
C VAL A 185 -10.70 -3.91 18.63
N ILE A 186 -9.84 -4.40 19.51
CA ILE A 186 -8.57 -5.05 19.18
C ILE A 186 -8.55 -6.50 19.68
N SER A 187 -7.68 -7.33 19.08
CA SER A 187 -7.48 -8.68 19.58
C SER A 187 -6.84 -8.69 20.97
N LYS A 188 -7.13 -9.72 21.76
CA LYS A 188 -6.52 -9.94 23.08
C LYS A 188 -4.99 -9.93 23.00
N SER A 189 -4.44 -10.63 22.02
CA SER A 189 -2.99 -10.71 21.82
C SER A 189 -2.37 -9.33 21.53
N LEU A 190 -3.02 -8.51 20.70
CA LEU A 190 -2.54 -7.15 20.45
C LEU A 190 -2.64 -6.27 21.70
N ALA A 191 -3.74 -6.38 22.45
CA ALA A 191 -3.92 -5.63 23.69
C ALA A 191 -2.81 -5.95 24.72
N GLU A 192 -2.54 -7.22 24.96
CA GLU A 192 -1.50 -7.69 25.87
C GLU A 192 -0.11 -7.17 25.42
N ASN A 193 0.20 -7.24 24.14
CA ASN A 193 1.45 -6.75 23.60
C ASN A 193 1.60 -5.21 23.74
N LEU A 194 0.52 -4.46 23.49
CA LEU A 194 0.51 -3.00 23.67
C LEU A 194 0.70 -2.61 25.15
N ILE A 195 0.02 -3.32 26.06
CA ILE A 195 0.16 -3.10 27.51
C ILE A 195 1.59 -3.39 27.96
N ASN A 196 2.13 -4.55 27.56
CA ASN A 196 3.52 -4.91 27.90
C ASN A 196 4.50 -3.87 27.36
N LEU A 197 4.36 -3.47 26.10
CA LEU A 197 5.21 -2.46 25.47
C LEU A 197 5.12 -1.10 26.19
N GLY A 198 3.91 -0.71 26.61
CA GLY A 198 3.70 0.54 27.36
C GLY A 198 4.32 0.54 28.76
N HIS A 199 4.50 -0.64 29.37
CA HIS A 199 5.17 -0.78 30.66
C HIS A 199 6.70 -0.92 30.56
N GLU A 200 7.25 -1.15 29.36
CA GLU A 200 8.70 -1.18 29.20
C GLU A 200 9.31 0.21 29.46
N GLU A 201 10.33 0.23 30.32
CA GLU A 201 11.06 1.46 30.67
C GLU A 201 12.35 1.62 29.86
N MET A 202 12.88 0.52 29.35
CA MET A 202 14.18 0.51 28.68
C MET A 202 14.11 -0.11 27.29
N PHE A 203 14.80 0.53 26.38
CA PHE A 203 15.06 0.02 25.06
C PHE A 203 16.31 -0.88 25.10
N GLU A 204 16.16 -2.14 24.75
CA GLU A 204 17.30 -3.05 24.63
C GLU A 204 17.96 -2.90 23.24
N GLY A 205 19.15 -2.38 23.23
CA GLY A 205 20.00 -2.18 22.07
C GLY A 205 21.44 -2.60 22.33
N ARG A 206 22.38 -2.25 21.42
CA ARG A 206 23.83 -2.44 21.66
C ARG A 206 24.30 -1.75 22.96
N LYS A 207 23.55 -0.73 23.40
CA LYS A 207 23.62 -0.09 24.71
C LYS A 207 22.21 -0.04 25.27
N ARG A 208 22.06 -0.14 26.58
CA ARG A 208 20.78 0.07 27.26
C ARG A 208 20.46 1.55 27.32
N TYR A 209 19.28 1.94 26.88
CA TYR A 209 18.79 3.31 26.93
C TYR A 209 17.41 3.31 27.57
N TYR A 210 17.15 4.29 28.42
CA TYR A 210 15.81 4.55 28.93
C TYR A 210 14.96 5.22 27.82
N TYR A 211 13.70 4.84 27.75
CA TYR A 211 12.75 5.57 26.93
C TYR A 211 12.53 6.98 27.47
N ALA A 212 12.08 7.89 26.61
CA ALA A 212 11.66 9.22 26.99
C ALA A 212 10.57 9.17 28.06
N THR A 213 10.69 10.04 29.07
CA THR A 213 9.76 10.12 30.18
C THR A 213 8.74 11.23 29.98
N LYS A 214 7.75 11.31 30.87
CA LYS A 214 6.75 12.39 30.89
C LYS A 214 7.39 13.79 30.98
N ALA A 215 8.51 13.93 31.68
CA ALA A 215 9.25 15.19 31.78
C ALA A 215 9.76 15.68 30.42
N GLU A 216 9.93 14.78 29.47
CA GLU A 216 10.38 15.05 28.10
C GLU A 216 9.22 15.13 27.09
N GLY A 217 7.97 15.20 27.56
CA GLY A 217 6.78 15.36 26.72
C GLY A 217 6.07 14.06 26.32
N LEU A 218 6.55 12.89 26.80
CA LEU A 218 5.90 11.60 26.58
C LEU A 218 5.19 11.12 27.86
N TYR A 219 4.00 10.56 27.71
CA TYR A 219 3.34 9.92 28.84
C TYR A 219 4.06 8.62 29.22
N PRO A 220 4.24 8.32 30.51
CA PRO A 220 4.93 7.11 30.94
C PRO A 220 4.29 5.82 30.41
N ASP A 221 2.98 5.84 30.19
CA ASP A 221 2.16 4.73 29.70
C ASP A 221 1.94 4.74 28.17
N SER A 222 2.67 5.58 27.42
CA SER A 222 2.61 5.54 25.94
C SER A 222 3.06 4.17 25.43
N CYS A 223 2.25 3.56 24.55
CA CYS A 223 2.57 2.25 23.97
C CYS A 223 3.80 2.33 23.06
N PHE A 224 3.91 3.38 22.24
CA PHE A 224 5.04 3.57 21.34
C PHE A 224 5.93 4.71 21.83
N LYS A 225 7.09 4.34 22.34
CA LYS A 225 8.09 5.25 22.93
C LYS A 225 9.33 5.35 22.04
N VAL A 226 10.20 6.29 22.35
CA VAL A 226 11.48 6.47 21.67
C VAL A 226 12.57 6.85 22.65
N ILE A 227 13.80 6.55 22.28
CA ILE A 227 14.98 7.05 22.99
C ILE A 227 15.15 8.53 22.64
N PRO A 228 15.27 9.44 23.64
CA PRO A 228 15.53 10.84 23.38
C PRO A 228 16.79 11.04 22.54
N ARG A 229 16.73 11.95 21.61
CA ARG A 229 17.87 12.31 20.74
C ARG A 229 18.36 13.71 21.07
N ALA A 230 19.66 13.88 20.92
CA ALA A 230 20.34 15.16 21.12
C ALA A 230 20.23 16.12 19.92
N ASP A 231 19.41 15.80 18.91
CA ASP A 231 19.31 16.56 17.65
C ASP A 231 18.30 17.72 17.68
N GLY A 232 17.74 18.02 18.85
CA GLY A 232 16.82 19.16 19.04
C GLY A 232 15.42 18.97 18.46
N LYS A 233 15.09 17.77 17.95
CA LYS A 233 13.73 17.45 17.52
C LYS A 233 12.77 17.33 18.69
N SER A 234 11.50 17.64 18.46
CA SER A 234 10.44 17.35 19.41
C SER A 234 10.38 15.84 19.71
N ILE A 235 9.87 15.48 20.88
CA ILE A 235 9.68 14.06 21.22
C ILE A 235 8.68 13.40 20.25
N GLU A 236 7.59 14.10 19.88
CA GLU A 236 6.61 13.61 18.92
C GLU A 236 7.24 13.29 17.56
N ASP A 237 8.02 14.21 16.99
CA ASP A 237 8.72 13.99 15.74
C ASP A 237 9.72 12.83 15.86
N SER A 238 10.37 12.69 17.00
CA SER A 238 11.32 11.61 17.26
C SER A 238 10.64 10.24 17.31
N VAL A 239 9.44 10.14 17.93
CA VAL A 239 8.62 8.92 17.96
C VAL A 239 8.16 8.55 16.55
N LEU A 240 7.60 9.52 15.81
CA LEU A 240 7.14 9.30 14.45
C LEU A 240 8.29 8.87 13.52
N ASP A 241 9.44 9.55 13.59
CA ASP A 241 10.63 9.17 12.83
C ASP A 241 11.10 7.74 13.18
N PHE A 242 11.01 7.33 14.44
CA PHE A 242 11.40 6.01 14.90
C PHE A 242 10.43 4.94 14.36
N ILE A 243 9.10 5.19 14.44
CA ILE A 243 8.07 4.33 13.88
C ILE A 243 8.31 4.12 12.38
N TRP A 244 8.42 5.20 11.61
CA TRP A 244 8.59 5.11 10.15
C TRP A 244 9.91 4.46 9.74
N ARG A 245 10.97 4.69 10.51
CA ARG A 245 12.27 4.05 10.27
C ARG A 245 12.22 2.56 10.56
N THR A 246 11.58 2.16 11.67
CA THR A 246 11.39 0.76 12.04
C THR A 246 10.61 0.03 10.93
N ILE A 247 9.48 0.59 10.49
CA ILE A 247 8.68 0.02 9.41
C ILE A 247 9.53 -0.15 8.15
N ARG A 248 10.24 0.89 7.72
CA ARG A 248 11.05 0.84 6.50
C ARG A 248 12.15 -0.22 6.59
N LYS A 249 12.93 -0.20 7.68
CA LYS A 249 14.04 -1.14 7.88
C LYS A 249 13.55 -2.58 7.92
N THR A 250 12.46 -2.84 8.62
CA THR A 250 11.91 -4.18 8.80
C THR A 250 11.30 -4.70 7.50
N THR A 251 10.52 -3.87 6.78
CA THR A 251 9.97 -4.27 5.49
C THR A 251 11.07 -4.51 4.45
N ASP A 252 12.11 -3.69 4.42
CA ASP A 252 13.24 -3.90 3.51
C ASP A 252 13.99 -5.20 3.82
N LYS A 253 14.10 -5.59 5.09
CA LYS A 253 14.81 -6.81 5.50
C LYS A 253 14.00 -8.09 5.28
N TYR A 254 12.74 -8.11 5.70
CA TYR A 254 11.94 -9.34 5.77
C TYR A 254 10.90 -9.48 4.64
N MET A 255 10.51 -8.39 3.98
CA MET A 255 9.52 -8.40 2.89
C MET A 255 10.12 -8.14 1.51
N SER A 256 11.41 -7.77 1.41
CA SER A 256 12.01 -7.24 0.18
C SER A 256 11.99 -8.20 -1.02
N TYR A 257 11.87 -9.50 -0.78
CA TYR A 257 11.88 -10.51 -1.85
C TYR A 257 10.51 -10.79 -2.46
N GLN A 258 9.42 -10.53 -1.74
CA GLN A 258 8.07 -10.92 -2.15
C GLN A 258 7.08 -9.76 -2.25
N ILE A 259 7.29 -8.67 -1.49
CA ILE A 259 6.28 -7.66 -1.29
C ILE A 259 6.88 -6.25 -1.38
N ASN A 260 6.28 -5.38 -2.20
CA ASN A 260 6.65 -3.97 -2.25
C ASN A 260 5.79 -3.14 -1.31
N THR A 261 5.76 -3.51 -0.03
CA THR A 261 5.00 -2.78 0.99
C THR A 261 5.79 -1.66 1.64
N LYS A 262 6.57 -0.90 0.85
CA LYS A 262 7.24 0.32 1.36
C LYS A 262 6.28 1.35 1.97
N LYS A 263 4.96 1.10 1.82
CA LYS A 263 3.90 1.98 2.32
C LYS A 263 3.14 1.27 3.44
N THR A 264 3.21 1.82 4.63
CA THR A 264 2.40 1.43 5.80
C THR A 264 0.92 1.25 5.47
N LYS A 265 0.39 2.12 4.61
CA LYS A 265 -0.97 2.04 4.08
C LYS A 265 -1.28 0.69 3.43
N ASN A 266 -0.34 0.06 2.75
CA ASN A 266 -0.56 -1.23 2.09
C ASN A 266 -0.68 -2.37 3.11
N ILE A 267 0.04 -2.30 4.24
CA ILE A 267 -0.09 -3.25 5.35
C ILE A 267 -1.45 -3.11 6.00
N PHE A 268 -1.87 -1.87 6.29
CA PHE A 268 -3.19 -1.57 6.83
C PHE A 268 -4.30 -2.06 5.88
N ILE A 269 -4.22 -1.76 4.57
CA ILE A 269 -5.20 -2.22 3.58
C ILE A 269 -5.22 -3.75 3.50
N SER A 270 -4.09 -4.43 3.60
CA SER A 270 -4.05 -5.90 3.64
C SER A 270 -4.86 -6.44 4.81
N GLY A 271 -4.67 -5.90 6.00
CA GLY A 271 -5.45 -6.27 7.17
C GLY A 271 -6.94 -5.91 7.05
N LEU A 272 -7.27 -4.73 6.52
CA LEU A 272 -8.64 -4.32 6.24
C LEU A 272 -9.34 -5.32 5.30
N MET A 273 -8.69 -5.66 4.19
CA MET A 273 -9.26 -6.58 3.19
C MET A 273 -9.42 -8.00 3.75
N HIS A 274 -8.47 -8.46 4.56
CA HIS A 274 -8.58 -9.74 5.26
C HIS A 274 -9.82 -9.77 6.19
N ARG A 275 -10.02 -8.75 7.02
CA ARG A 275 -11.21 -8.66 7.89
C ARG A 275 -12.50 -8.57 7.08
N LEU A 276 -12.51 -7.83 5.97
CA LEU A 276 -13.65 -7.78 5.07
C LEU A 276 -13.95 -9.15 4.46
N ALA A 277 -12.93 -9.92 4.03
CA ALA A 277 -13.13 -11.27 3.51
C ALA A 277 -13.80 -12.18 4.53
N ILE A 278 -13.39 -12.12 5.81
CA ILE A 278 -14.03 -12.88 6.90
C ILE A 278 -15.50 -12.45 7.07
N LYS A 279 -15.77 -11.14 7.11
CA LYS A 279 -17.15 -10.61 7.26
C LYS A 279 -18.05 -11.00 6.09
N PHE A 280 -17.53 -10.94 4.86
CA PHE A 280 -18.24 -11.38 3.66
C PHE A 280 -18.59 -12.86 3.74
N LYS A 281 -17.64 -13.71 4.16
CA LYS A 281 -17.89 -15.14 4.36
C LYS A 281 -18.97 -15.40 5.40
N LYS A 282 -18.94 -14.70 6.54
CA LYS A 282 -19.97 -14.83 7.59
C LYS A 282 -21.37 -14.43 7.12
N LYS A 283 -21.48 -13.55 6.11
CA LYS A 283 -22.74 -13.09 5.52
C LYS A 283 -23.06 -13.77 4.17
N GLU A 284 -22.35 -14.82 3.82
CA GLU A 284 -22.50 -15.57 2.57
C GLU A 284 -22.41 -14.68 1.31
N LEU A 285 -21.58 -13.62 1.38
CA LEU A 285 -21.31 -12.71 0.28
C LEU A 285 -20.05 -13.13 -0.49
N ASP A 286 -20.10 -13.05 -1.82
CA ASP A 286 -18.95 -13.34 -2.67
C ASP A 286 -17.97 -12.15 -2.72
N PHE A 287 -16.92 -12.24 -1.91
CA PHE A 287 -15.89 -11.22 -1.78
C PHE A 287 -15.13 -10.97 -3.09
N ILE A 288 -14.68 -12.04 -3.75
CA ILE A 288 -13.91 -11.92 -5.01
C ILE A 288 -14.78 -11.28 -6.08
N LYS A 289 -16.01 -11.77 -6.24
CA LYS A 289 -16.94 -11.26 -7.25
C LYS A 289 -17.23 -9.77 -7.02
N TYR A 290 -17.43 -9.36 -5.77
CA TYR A 290 -17.70 -7.97 -5.45
C TYR A 290 -16.52 -7.03 -5.77
N PHE A 291 -15.30 -7.41 -5.43
CA PHE A 291 -14.14 -6.56 -5.62
C PHE A 291 -13.53 -6.62 -7.03
N GLU A 292 -13.66 -7.73 -7.75
CA GLU A 292 -13.10 -7.89 -9.11
C GLU A 292 -14.03 -7.37 -10.21
N TYR A 293 -15.35 -7.49 -10.06
CA TYR A 293 -16.31 -7.14 -11.11
C TYR A 293 -17.04 -5.83 -10.75
N PRO A 294 -16.82 -4.72 -11.51
CA PRO A 294 -17.38 -3.41 -11.20
C PRO A 294 -18.90 -3.35 -11.16
N ASP A 295 -19.52 -4.13 -12.08
CA ASP A 295 -20.97 -4.14 -12.28
C ASP A 295 -21.71 -4.99 -11.22
N PHE A 296 -20.97 -5.69 -10.37
CA PHE A 296 -21.55 -6.48 -9.30
C PHE A 296 -21.75 -5.61 -8.06
N GLU A 297 -22.95 -5.09 -7.91
CA GLU A 297 -23.35 -4.28 -6.77
C GLU A 297 -24.34 -5.03 -5.89
N ARG A 298 -24.10 -5.03 -4.57
CA ARG A 298 -25.04 -5.46 -3.54
C ARG A 298 -25.03 -4.44 -2.42
N SER A 299 -26.20 -3.96 -2.00
CA SER A 299 -26.33 -3.00 -0.90
C SER A 299 -25.72 -3.53 0.40
N GLU A 300 -25.97 -4.78 0.73
CA GLU A 300 -25.44 -5.44 1.92
C GLU A 300 -23.90 -5.48 1.96
N ALA A 301 -23.26 -5.67 0.81
CA ALA A 301 -21.80 -5.60 0.71
C ALA A 301 -21.26 -4.18 0.97
N LYS A 302 -21.99 -3.15 0.50
CA LYS A 302 -21.65 -1.75 0.76
C LYS A 302 -21.75 -1.43 2.26
N ASP A 303 -22.79 -1.95 2.93
CA ASP A 303 -22.99 -1.75 4.36
C ASP A 303 -21.85 -2.39 5.17
N VAL A 304 -21.48 -3.64 4.86
CA VAL A 304 -20.34 -4.34 5.50
C VAL A 304 -19.03 -3.56 5.35
N ILE A 305 -18.77 -3.05 4.15
CA ILE A 305 -17.56 -2.26 3.89
C ILE A 305 -17.63 -0.93 4.63
N GLY A 306 -18.78 -0.24 4.58
CA GLY A 306 -18.99 1.04 5.24
C GLY A 306 -18.80 0.95 6.76
N GLU A 307 -19.34 -0.10 7.40
CA GLU A 307 -19.13 -0.39 8.81
C GLU A 307 -17.64 -0.58 9.15
N GLU A 308 -16.92 -1.36 8.34
CA GLU A 308 -15.50 -1.61 8.60
C GLU A 308 -14.62 -0.37 8.36
N LEU A 309 -14.91 0.42 7.33
CA LEU A 309 -14.24 1.69 7.08
C LEU A 309 -14.48 2.70 8.21
N LYS A 310 -15.73 2.78 8.70
CA LYS A 310 -16.09 3.62 9.85
C LYS A 310 -15.37 3.13 11.12
N ARG A 311 -15.33 1.82 11.37
CA ARG A 311 -14.61 1.22 12.50
C ARG A 311 -13.14 1.63 12.52
N CYS A 312 -12.48 1.64 11.35
CA CYS A 312 -11.06 2.01 11.22
C CYS A 312 -10.84 3.52 11.08
N ASN A 313 -11.88 4.34 11.15
CA ASN A 313 -11.84 5.78 10.84
C ASN A 313 -11.07 6.08 9.52
N PHE A 314 -11.31 5.25 8.50
CA PHE A 314 -10.59 5.33 7.24
C PHE A 314 -11.48 5.88 6.13
N ASN A 315 -11.20 7.13 5.74
CA ASN A 315 -11.97 7.83 4.72
C ASN A 315 -11.48 7.46 3.31
N ILE A 316 -12.11 6.46 2.72
CA ILE A 316 -11.94 6.08 1.32
C ILE A 316 -13.29 5.73 0.71
N GLU A 317 -13.58 6.22 -0.48
CA GLU A 317 -14.76 5.81 -1.23
C GLU A 317 -14.64 4.33 -1.68
N ILE A 318 -15.73 3.59 -1.60
CA ILE A 318 -15.77 2.17 -1.97
C ILE A 318 -15.25 1.90 -3.40
N PRO A 319 -15.62 2.70 -4.43
CA PRO A 319 -15.07 2.53 -5.78
C PRO A 319 -13.53 2.68 -5.82
N ASN A 320 -12.97 3.60 -5.03
CA ASN A 320 -11.54 3.80 -4.95
C ASN A 320 -10.84 2.63 -4.25
N LEU A 321 -11.43 2.09 -3.17
CA LEU A 321 -10.94 0.87 -2.51
C LEU A 321 -10.98 -0.33 -3.47
N ARG A 322 -12.10 -0.54 -4.20
CA ARG A 322 -12.21 -1.61 -5.21
C ARG A 322 -11.12 -1.49 -6.27
N ASN A 323 -10.92 -0.29 -6.82
CA ASN A 323 -9.87 -0.06 -7.84
C ASN A 323 -8.47 -0.35 -7.32
N LEU A 324 -8.20 -0.03 -6.03
CA LEU A 324 -6.92 -0.24 -5.40
C LEU A 324 -6.57 -1.72 -5.26
N VAL A 325 -7.54 -2.56 -4.86
CA VAL A 325 -7.34 -3.98 -4.56
C VAL A 325 -7.67 -4.92 -5.70
N ARG A 326 -8.30 -4.43 -6.77
CA ARG A 326 -8.67 -5.23 -7.93
C ARG A 326 -7.47 -6.00 -8.46
N GLY A 327 -7.66 -7.32 -8.63
CA GLY A 327 -6.67 -8.26 -9.09
C GLY A 327 -5.71 -8.76 -8.02
N TYR A 328 -5.93 -8.38 -6.76
CA TYR A 328 -5.22 -8.90 -5.60
C TYR A 328 -6.16 -9.57 -4.59
N CYS A 329 -7.46 -9.63 -4.88
CA CYS A 329 -8.48 -10.12 -3.95
C CYS A 329 -8.25 -11.56 -3.51
N TYR A 330 -7.62 -12.38 -4.36
CA TYR A 330 -7.24 -13.77 -4.03
C TYR A 330 -6.26 -13.86 -2.86
N LEU A 331 -5.48 -12.81 -2.57
CA LEU A 331 -4.55 -12.77 -1.44
C LEU A 331 -5.27 -12.73 -0.08
N PHE A 332 -6.53 -12.33 -0.05
CA PHE A 332 -7.27 -12.08 1.16
C PHE A 332 -8.28 -13.20 1.50
N VAL A 333 -8.46 -14.16 0.59
CA VAL A 333 -9.37 -15.29 0.73
C VAL A 333 -8.54 -16.57 0.83
N GLU A 334 -8.05 -16.86 2.03
CA GLU A 334 -7.29 -18.09 2.29
C GLU A 334 -8.22 -19.21 2.77
N PRO A 335 -7.93 -20.48 2.42
CA PRO A 335 -8.74 -21.63 2.82
C PRO A 335 -8.85 -21.80 4.35
N ASP A 336 -7.79 -21.45 5.09
CA ASP A 336 -7.61 -21.75 6.51
C ASP A 336 -8.22 -20.71 7.47
N MET A 337 -8.97 -19.73 6.94
CA MET A 337 -9.58 -18.66 7.77
C MET A 337 -10.74 -19.12 8.67
N VAL A 338 -11.03 -20.42 8.74
CA VAL A 338 -12.27 -20.92 9.36
C VAL A 338 -12.06 -21.37 10.80
N GLU A 339 -10.87 -21.75 11.22
CA GLU A 339 -10.68 -22.50 12.46
C GLU A 339 -10.13 -21.71 13.67
N SER A 340 -9.72 -20.46 13.53
CA SER A 340 -9.08 -19.74 14.62
C SER A 340 -10.01 -18.96 15.56
N ASN A 341 -11.33 -18.98 15.35
CA ASN A 341 -12.29 -18.27 16.21
C ASN A 341 -13.32 -19.18 16.92
N THR A 342 -13.08 -20.49 17.00
CA THR A 342 -13.98 -21.44 17.71
C THR A 342 -13.32 -22.17 18.87
N GLU A 343 -12.11 -21.83 19.26
CA GLU A 343 -11.51 -22.37 20.49
C GLU A 343 -11.02 -21.20 21.36
N GLU A 344 -11.77 -21.03 22.42
CA GLU A 344 -11.64 -20.36 23.71
C GLU A 344 -12.53 -19.14 23.94
#